data_b4b97d2385ac1dcb3b23d1694fd86d2b
#
_entry.id   b4b97d2385ac1dcb3b23d1694fd86d2b
#
_cell.length_a   1.000
_cell.length_b   1.000
_cell.length_c   1.000
_cell.angle_alpha   90.00
_cell.angle_beta   90.00
_cell.angle_gamma   90.00
#
_symmetry.space_group_name_H-M   'P 1'
#
loop_
_entity.id
_entity.type
_entity.pdbx_description
1 polymer ?
#
loop_
_entity_poly.entity_id
_entity_poly.type
_entity_poly.pdbx_seq_one_letter_code
_entity_poly.pdbx_strand_id
1 'polypeptide(L)' 'MPDKTVGKLLVIINENPKITREEMAEKTGLSIRGIEYNLNKLKEEGLLKRIGPAKGGHWKVIE' A
#
# COMPACT_ATOMS: atom_id res chain seq x y z
N MET A 1 0.43 13.12 12.61
CA MET A 1 1.27 11.92 12.71
C MET A 1 0.70 10.81 11.84
N PRO A 2 1.54 10.14 11.06
CA PRO A 2 1.05 8.98 10.34
C PRO A 2 0.66 7.88 11.31
N ASP A 3 -0.45 7.24 11.04
CA ASP A 3 -0.90 6.08 11.79
C ASP A 3 0.16 4.97 11.66
N LYS A 4 0.31 4.16 12.69
CA LYS A 4 1.22 3.01 12.67
C LYS A 4 0.93 2.08 11.51
N THR A 5 -0.35 1.92 11.16
CA THR A 5 -0.78 1.09 10.04
C THR A 5 -0.25 1.63 8.72
N VAL A 6 -0.29 2.95 8.54
CA VAL A 6 0.20 3.60 7.32
C VAL A 6 1.71 3.38 7.17
N GLY A 7 2.47 3.60 8.23
CA GLY A 7 3.90 3.38 8.20
C GLY A 7 4.25 1.93 7.91
N LYS A 8 3.52 1.00 8.51
CA LYS A 8 3.72 -0.44 8.31
C LYS A 8 3.45 -0.83 6.85
N LEU A 9 2.38 -0.29 6.26
CA LEU A 9 2.07 -0.53 4.85
C LEU A 9 3.15 -0.01 3.93
N LEU A 10 3.67 1.18 4.19
CA LEU A 10 4.74 1.75 3.37
C LEU A 10 6.00 0.87 3.40
N VAL A 11 6.35 0.36 4.56
CA VAL A 11 7.50 -0.54 4.70
C VAL A 11 7.28 -1.83 3.90
N ILE A 12 6.11 -2.43 4.03
CA ILE A 12 5.77 -3.67 3.33
C ILE A 12 5.82 -3.46 1.81
N ILE A 13 5.23 -2.38 1.34
CA ILE A 13 5.20 -2.05 -0.09
C ILE A 13 6.61 -1.76 -0.62
N ASN A 14 7.41 -1.05 0.16
CA ASN A 14 8.77 -0.73 -0.25
C ASN A 14 9.63 -1.98 -0.37
N GLU A 15 9.42 -2.96 0.50
CA GLU A 15 10.14 -4.23 0.43
C GLU A 15 9.66 -5.12 -0.73
N ASN A 16 8.38 -5.04 -1.07
CA ASN A 16 7.80 -5.82 -2.17
C ASN A 16 6.82 -4.97 -2.97
N PRO A 17 7.32 -4.19 -3.95
CA PRO A 17 6.44 -3.31 -4.75
C PRO A 17 5.36 -4.04 -5.54
N LYS A 18 5.50 -5.32 -5.75
CA LYS A 18 4.51 -6.14 -6.47
C LYS A 18 3.50 -6.81 -5.55
N ILE A 19 3.51 -6.47 -4.27
CA ILE A 19 2.62 -7.07 -3.29
C ILE A 19 1.15 -6.81 -3.64
N THR A 20 0.30 -7.81 -3.44
CA THR A 20 -1.14 -7.68 -3.68
C THR A 20 -1.83 -7.16 -2.43
N ARG A 21 -3.07 -6.67 -2.60
CA ARG A 21 -3.89 -6.22 -1.47
C ARG A 21 -4.14 -7.37 -0.50
N GLU A 22 -4.35 -8.57 -1.03
CA GLU A 22 -4.57 -9.75 -0.22
C GLU A 22 -3.38 -10.06 0.66
N GLU A 23 -2.18 -9.97 0.11
CA GLU A 23 -0.95 -10.16 0.88
C GLU A 23 -0.77 -9.07 1.94
N MET A 24 -1.11 -7.83 1.60
CA MET A 24 -1.08 -6.73 2.54
C MET A 24 -2.03 -6.97 3.72
N ALA A 25 -3.24 -7.43 3.41
CA ALA A 25 -4.25 -7.73 4.42
C ALA A 25 -3.76 -8.83 5.35
N GLU A 26 -3.16 -9.86 4.79
CA GLU A 26 -2.62 -10.97 5.57
C GLU A 26 -1.50 -10.52 6.50
N LYS A 27 -0.58 -9.71 6.00
CA LYS A 27 0.55 -9.24 6.79
C LYS A 27 0.19 -8.23 7.86
N THR A 28 -0.86 -7.42 7.64
CA THR A 28 -1.26 -6.38 8.57
C THR A 28 -2.41 -6.81 9.49
N GLY A 29 -3.12 -7.87 9.13
CA GLY A 29 -4.30 -8.29 9.85
C GLY A 29 -5.53 -7.45 9.55
N LEU A 30 -5.45 -6.57 8.59
CA LEU A 30 -6.57 -5.73 8.17
C LEU A 30 -7.43 -6.43 7.12
N SER A 31 -8.68 -5.98 6.98
CA SER A 31 -9.54 -6.44 5.89
C SER A 31 -9.08 -5.83 4.57
N ILE A 32 -9.53 -6.41 3.44
CA ILE A 32 -9.24 -5.86 2.12
C ILE A 32 -9.74 -4.42 2.01
N ARG A 33 -10.92 -4.14 2.58
CA ARG A 33 -11.47 -2.78 2.61
C ARG A 33 -10.58 -1.80 3.35
N GLY A 34 -10.05 -2.23 4.50
CA GLY A 34 -9.13 -1.42 5.28
C GLY A 34 -7.86 -1.12 4.50
N ILE A 35 -7.35 -2.13 3.77
CA ILE A 35 -6.18 -1.96 2.91
C ILE A 35 -6.48 -0.94 1.81
N GLU A 36 -7.61 -1.08 1.11
CA GLU A 36 -7.98 -0.15 0.05
C GLU A 36 -8.13 1.29 0.56
N TYR A 37 -8.73 1.46 1.72
CA TYR A 37 -8.88 2.76 2.34
C TYR A 37 -7.51 3.40 2.61
N ASN A 38 -6.60 2.65 3.20
CA ASN A 38 -5.26 3.15 3.49
C ASN A 38 -4.45 3.44 2.23
N LEU A 39 -4.57 2.59 1.21
CA LEU A 39 -3.89 2.82 -0.07
C LEU A 39 -4.38 4.10 -0.74
N ASN A 40 -5.69 4.31 -0.74
CA ASN A 40 -6.27 5.53 -1.32
C ASN A 40 -5.79 6.78 -0.57
N LYS A 41 -5.74 6.70 0.74
CA LYS A 41 -5.26 7.80 1.57
C LYS A 41 -3.79 8.12 1.27
N LEU A 42 -2.96 7.10 1.15
CA LEU A 42 -1.56 7.26 0.81
C LEU A 42 -1.37 7.89 -0.57
N LYS A 43 -2.20 7.49 -1.53
CA LYS A 43 -2.17 8.08 -2.88
C LYS A 43 -2.58 9.55 -2.86
N GLU A 44 -3.61 9.88 -2.09
CA GLU A 44 -4.06 11.27 -1.95
C GLU A 44 -3.00 12.16 -1.31
N GLU A 45 -2.25 11.62 -0.37
CA GLU A 45 -1.18 12.35 0.30
C GLU A 45 0.10 12.42 -0.53
N GLY A 46 0.14 11.74 -1.67
CA GLY A 46 1.32 11.74 -2.52
C GLY A 46 2.45 10.85 -2.02
N LEU A 47 2.16 9.95 -1.12
CA LEU A 47 3.16 9.04 -0.54
C LEU A 47 3.25 7.72 -1.27
N LEU A 48 2.28 7.42 -2.13
CA LEU A 48 2.21 6.17 -2.86
C LEU A 48 1.69 6.41 -4.26
N LYS A 49 2.26 5.70 -5.23
CA LYS A 49 1.85 5.78 -6.61
C LYS A 49 1.75 4.38 -7.21
N ARG A 50 0.75 4.18 -8.04
CA ARG A 50 0.61 2.93 -8.80
C ARG A 50 1.24 3.12 -10.17
N ILE A 51 2.18 2.25 -10.52
CA ILE A 51 2.89 2.30 -11.79
C ILE A 51 2.42 1.13 -12.65
N GLY A 52 2.01 1.43 -13.89
CA GLY A 52 1.61 0.42 -14.85
C GLY A 52 0.15 -0.02 -14.69
N PRO A 53 -0.28 -1.00 -15.52
CA PRO A 53 -1.65 -1.50 -15.49
C PRO A 53 -1.94 -2.31 -14.23
N ALA A 54 -3.23 -2.59 -13.98
CA ALA A 54 -3.65 -3.38 -12.82
C ALA A 54 -2.98 -4.76 -12.78
N LYS A 55 -2.80 -5.36 -13.96
CA LYS A 55 -2.04 -6.61 -14.09
C LYS A 55 -0.61 -6.28 -14.51
N GLY A 56 0.36 -6.74 -13.74
CA GLY A 56 1.75 -6.51 -14.04
C GLY A 56 2.32 -5.19 -13.58
N GLY A 57 1.48 -4.31 -12.99
CA GLY A 57 1.97 -3.08 -12.41
C GLY A 57 2.58 -3.29 -11.03
N HIS A 58 3.09 -2.22 -10.47
CA HIS A 58 3.68 -2.27 -9.13
C HIS A 58 3.41 -0.97 -8.39
N TRP A 59 3.65 -0.99 -7.08
CA TRP A 59 3.53 0.19 -6.23
C TRP A 59 4.88 0.90 -6.13
N LYS A 60 4.83 2.22 -6.01
CA LYS A 60 6.01 3.03 -5.78
C LYS A 60 5.78 3.90 -4.56
N VAL A 61 6.67 3.80 -3.59
CA VAL A 61 6.65 4.68 -2.42
C VAL A 61 7.37 5.97 -2.78
N ILE A 62 6.67 7.08 -2.56
CA ILE A 62 7.21 8.42 -2.83
C ILE A 62 7.81 8.96 -1.54
N GLU A 63 9.08 9.24 -1.56
CA GLU A 63 9.78 9.82 -0.41
C GLU A 63 9.97 11.32 -0.54
#